data_a922736ddd85e0399aca52d18c3f38aa
#
_entry.id   a922736ddd85e0399aca52d18c3f38aa
#
_cell.length_a   1.000
_cell.length_b   1.000
_cell.length_c   1.000
_cell.angle_alpha   90.00
_cell.angle_beta   90.00
_cell.angle_gamma   90.00
#
_symmetry.space_group_name_H-M   'P 1'
#
loop_
_entity.id
_entity.type
_entity.pdbx_description
1 polymer ?
#
loop_
_entity_poly.entity_id
_entity_poly.type
_entity_poly.pdbx_seq_one_letter_code
_entity_poly.pdbx_strand_id
1 'polypeptide(L)' 'MAEHYLGDGLYASINGEGMIKLRAPRDGVDHIVYLDADVLRNFEDYVTHIRKRIDRTFVGD' A
#
# COMPACT_ATOMS: atom_id res chain seq x y z
N MET A 1 7.33 15.16 -1.29
CA MET A 1 8.05 14.09 -0.59
C MET A 1 8.56 13.08 -1.59
N ALA A 2 9.70 12.49 -1.32
CA ALA A 2 10.27 11.50 -2.21
C ALA A 2 9.43 10.21 -2.18
N GLU A 3 9.39 9.53 -3.29
CA GLU A 3 8.72 8.24 -3.35
C GLU A 3 9.53 7.18 -2.61
N HIS A 4 8.83 6.27 -1.99
CA HIS A 4 9.41 5.15 -1.29
C HIS A 4 9.08 3.87 -2.06
N TYR A 5 10.10 3.12 -2.44
CA TYR A 5 9.89 1.89 -3.19
C TYR A 5 9.44 0.78 -2.22
N LEU A 6 8.29 0.19 -2.52
CA LEU A 6 7.73 -0.87 -1.67
C LEU A 6 8.10 -2.26 -2.15
N GLY A 7 8.55 -2.38 -3.39
CA GLY A 7 8.87 -3.66 -3.98
C GLY A 7 7.94 -3.98 -5.13
N ASP A 8 8.38 -4.88 -5.98
CA ASP A 8 7.58 -5.37 -7.11
C ASP A 8 7.06 -4.25 -8.01
N GLY A 9 7.83 -3.18 -8.11
CA GLY A 9 7.48 -2.07 -8.99
C GLY A 9 6.44 -1.13 -8.42
N LEU A 10 6.19 -1.17 -7.11
CA LEU A 10 5.20 -0.30 -6.47
C LEU A 10 5.89 0.76 -5.63
N TYR A 11 5.45 2.00 -5.78
CA TYR A 11 6.01 3.15 -5.08
C TYR A 11 4.91 3.83 -4.27
N ALA A 12 5.29 4.39 -3.13
CA ALA A 12 4.38 5.13 -2.28
C ALA A 12 4.95 6.49 -1.94
N SER A 13 4.08 7.48 -1.81
CA SER A 13 4.49 8.82 -1.40
C SER A 13 3.30 9.51 -0.76
N ILE A 14 3.55 10.68 -0.17
CA ILE A 14 2.49 11.50 0.38
C ILE A 14 2.35 12.72 -0.52
N ASN A 15 1.11 13.04 -0.93
CA ASN A 15 0.88 14.24 -1.72
C ASN A 15 0.72 15.46 -0.79
N GLY A 16 0.54 16.63 -1.40
CA GLY A 16 0.43 17.88 -0.63
C GLY A 16 -0.81 17.98 0.23
N GLU A 17 -1.78 17.09 0.03
CA GLU A 17 -3.04 17.09 0.79
C GLU A 17 -3.03 16.01 1.88
N GLY A 18 -1.92 15.34 2.07
CA GLY A 18 -1.82 14.33 3.11
C GLY A 18 -2.34 12.96 2.72
N MET A 19 -2.68 12.78 1.45
CA MET A 19 -3.10 11.46 0.99
C MET A 19 -1.90 10.62 0.60
N ILE A 20 -2.01 9.33 0.78
CA ILE A 20 -0.99 8.40 0.29
C ILE A 20 -1.23 8.16 -1.19
N LYS A 21 -0.19 8.30 -1.98
CA LYS A 21 -0.24 8.01 -3.41
C LYS A 21 0.52 6.72 -3.66
N LEU A 22 -0.14 5.77 -4.30
CA LEU A 22 0.50 4.53 -4.75
C LEU A 22 0.66 4.62 -6.25
N ARG A 23 1.86 4.35 -6.74
CA ARG A 23 2.16 4.41 -8.17
C ARG A 23 2.78 3.09 -8.59
N ALA A 24 2.23 2.51 -9.65
CA ALA A 24 2.71 1.26 -10.20
C ALA A 24 2.89 1.44 -11.71
N PRO A 25 4.11 1.79 -12.16
CA PRO A 25 4.34 1.92 -13.60
C PRO A 25 4.33 0.53 -14.25
N ARG A 26 3.56 0.41 -15.33
CA ARG A 26 3.48 -0.84 -16.10
C ARG A 26 3.35 -0.47 -17.57
N ASP A 27 4.21 -1.05 -18.41
CA ASP A 27 4.13 -0.90 -19.85
C ASP A 27 4.15 0.55 -20.30
N GLY A 28 4.95 1.38 -19.61
CA GLY A 28 5.07 2.79 -19.94
C GLY A 28 3.93 3.65 -19.44
N VAL A 29 2.99 3.08 -18.69
CA VAL A 29 1.86 3.82 -18.12
C VAL A 29 1.91 3.72 -16.61
N ASP A 30 1.70 4.86 -15.94
CA ASP A 30 1.62 4.88 -14.48
C ASP A 30 0.19 4.60 -14.04
N HIS A 31 0.03 3.60 -13.20
CA HIS A 31 -1.25 3.34 -12.54
C HIS A 31 -1.16 3.95 -11.16
N ILE A 32 -2.08 4.86 -10.86
CA ILE A 32 -2.00 5.66 -9.65
C ILE A 32 -3.30 5.52 -8.86
N VAL A 33 -3.16 5.34 -7.56
CA VAL A 33 -4.27 5.27 -6.62
C VAL A 33 -3.97 6.20 -5.45
N TYR A 34 -4.97 6.94 -4.99
CA TYR A 34 -4.83 7.79 -3.83
C TYR A 34 -5.65 7.21 -2.69
N LEU A 35 -5.06 7.20 -1.50
CA LEU A 35 -5.71 6.72 -0.29
C LEU A 35 -5.86 7.91 0.66
N ASP A 36 -7.10 8.33 0.93
CA ASP A 36 -7.31 9.34 1.95
C ASP A 36 -7.27 8.69 3.34
N ALA A 37 -7.44 9.48 4.39
CA ALA A 37 -7.25 9.00 5.75
C ALA A 37 -8.18 7.83 6.09
N ASP A 38 -9.44 7.92 5.68
CA ASP A 38 -10.41 6.88 5.99
C ASP A 38 -10.12 5.60 5.20
N VAL A 39 -9.82 5.75 3.91
CA VAL A 39 -9.50 4.61 3.06
C VAL A 39 -8.21 3.95 3.55
N LEU A 40 -7.23 4.75 3.93
CA LEU A 40 -5.97 4.21 4.45
C LEU A 40 -6.21 3.42 5.73
N ARG A 41 -7.03 3.96 6.63
CA ARG A 41 -7.35 3.23 7.87
C ARG A 41 -8.02 1.90 7.57
N ASN A 42 -8.96 1.90 6.65
CA ASN A 42 -9.65 0.67 6.27
C ASN A 42 -8.69 -0.34 5.66
N PHE A 43 -7.75 0.15 4.87
CA PHE A 43 -6.74 -0.72 4.28
C PHE A 43 -5.80 -1.28 5.34
N GLU A 44 -5.40 -0.45 6.29
CA GLU A 44 -4.56 -0.91 7.39
C GLU A 44 -5.26 -1.97 8.23
N ASP A 45 -6.55 -1.78 8.50
CA ASP A 45 -7.33 -2.76 9.23
C ASP A 45 -7.41 -4.07 8.48
N TYR A 46 -7.60 -4.00 7.18
CA TYR A 46 -7.63 -5.18 6.33
C TYR A 46 -6.29 -5.91 6.36
N VAL A 47 -5.20 -5.17 6.25
CA VAL A 47 -3.86 -5.76 6.29
C VAL A 47 -3.62 -6.44 7.63
N THR A 48 -4.02 -5.80 8.72
CA THR A 48 -3.89 -6.39 10.05
C THR A 48 -4.65 -7.70 10.15
N HIS A 49 -5.87 -7.71 9.60
CA HIS A 49 -6.69 -8.92 9.61
C HIS A 49 -6.04 -10.05 8.80
N ILE A 50 -5.52 -9.71 7.64
CA ILE A 50 -4.85 -10.69 6.77
C ILE A 50 -3.59 -11.22 7.43
N ARG A 51 -2.82 -10.37 8.07
CA ARG A 51 -1.60 -10.80 8.74
C ARG A 51 -1.88 -11.80 9.85
N LYS A 52 -2.95 -11.58 10.61
CA LYS A 52 -3.33 -12.53 11.65
C LYS A 52 -3.66 -13.89 11.05
N ARG A 53 -4.36 -13.91 9.93
CA ARG A 53 -4.70 -15.15 9.26
C ARG A 53 -3.46 -15.85 8.70
N ILE A 54 -2.57 -15.08 8.09
CA ILE A 54 -1.34 -15.61 7.52
C ILE A 54 -0.44 -16.16 8.63
N ASP A 55 -0.29 -15.42 9.71
CA ASP A 55 0.52 -15.87 10.84
C ASP A 55 -0.01 -17.18 11.40
N ARG A 56 -1.32 -17.28 11.51
CA ARG A 56 -1.96 -18.48 11.98
C ARG A 56 -1.72 -19.65 11.05
N THR A 57 -1.69 -19.39 9.74
CA THR A 57 -1.50 -20.40 8.73
C THR A 57 -0.04 -20.84 8.64
N PHE A 58 0.90 -19.91 8.76
CA PHE A 58 2.30 -20.17 8.50
C PHE A 58 3.16 -20.24 9.73
N VAL A 59 2.60 -20.03 10.89
CA VAL A 59 3.38 -19.91 12.10
C VAL A 59 4.11 -21.19 12.44
N GLY A 60 3.64 -22.29 11.99
CA GLY A 60 4.28 -23.57 12.21
C GLY A 60 5.33 -23.94 11.17
N ASP A 61 5.53 -23.09 10.22
CA ASP A 61 6.44 -23.39 9.11
C ASP A 61 7.90 -23.13 9.43
#